data_cbe7837d8f732c9de24383b945eecf4c
#
_entry.id   cbe7837d8f732c9de24383b945eecf4c
#
_cell.length_a   1.000
_cell.length_b   1.000
_cell.length_c   1.000
_cell.angle_alpha   90.00
_cell.angle_beta   90.00
_cell.angle_gamma   90.00
#
_symmetry.space_group_name_H-M   'P 1'
#
loop_
_entity.id
_entity.type
_entity.pdbx_description
1 polymer ?
#
loop_
_entity_poly.entity_id
_entity_poly.type
_entity_poly.pdbx_seq_one_letter_code
_entity_poly.pdbx_strand_id
1 'polypeptide(L)'
;MPRKATQTLTEMQQQFVLYRVRCGMNRTEAARLAGFKWPSRVAYQLEQSPKIMARIRNERNKLYQTELASQSVETLKDVMSDPEAPASARVAAARTALELAGDIGKHSQANRNQDRNLAEMTPEELAAFIGHWEGERAKMAKDITPDA
;
A
#
# COMPACT_ATOMS: atom_id res chain seq x y z
N MET A 1 16.52 -21.27 -29.44
CA MET A 1 15.87 -20.64 -28.28
C MET A 1 14.98 -19.53 -28.80
N PRO A 2 13.63 -19.62 -28.75
CA PRO A 2 12.78 -18.51 -29.15
C PRO A 2 12.93 -17.40 -28.10
N ARG A 3 13.42 -16.24 -28.51
CA ARG A 3 13.41 -15.02 -27.71
C ARG A 3 11.96 -14.76 -27.29
N LYS A 4 11.66 -14.79 -25.99
CA LYS A 4 10.42 -14.25 -25.45
C LYS A 4 10.34 -12.79 -25.89
N ALA A 5 9.58 -12.53 -26.93
CA ALA A 5 9.23 -11.18 -27.30
C ALA A 5 8.57 -10.56 -26.07
N THR A 6 9.22 -9.61 -25.46
CA THR A 6 8.61 -8.67 -24.51
C THR A 6 7.55 -7.94 -25.32
N GLN A 7 6.35 -8.53 -25.35
CA GLN A 7 5.22 -7.94 -26.08
C GLN A 7 4.86 -6.65 -25.34
N THR A 8 5.47 -5.56 -25.75
CA THR A 8 5.07 -4.22 -25.36
C THR A 8 3.61 -4.01 -25.75
N LEU A 9 2.87 -3.30 -24.91
CA LEU A 9 1.50 -2.91 -25.25
C LEU A 9 1.53 -1.99 -26.49
N THR A 10 0.54 -2.12 -27.36
CA THR A 10 0.35 -1.16 -28.44
C THR A 10 0.03 0.23 -27.88
N GLU A 11 0.28 1.28 -28.64
CA GLU A 11 0.01 2.65 -28.22
C GLU A 11 -1.45 2.84 -27.79
N MET A 12 -2.39 2.33 -28.57
CA MET A 12 -3.82 2.37 -28.22
C MET A 12 -4.14 1.63 -26.91
N GLN A 13 -3.46 0.50 -26.63
CA GLN A 13 -3.61 -0.21 -25.36
C GLN A 13 -3.02 0.57 -24.19
N GLN A 14 -1.91 1.27 -24.39
CA GLN A 14 -1.32 2.15 -23.37
C GLN A 14 -2.25 3.33 -23.07
N GLN A 15 -2.78 3.97 -24.09
CA GLN A 15 -3.75 5.07 -23.93
C GLN A 15 -5.01 4.60 -23.21
N PHE A 16 -5.54 3.42 -23.55
CA PHE A 16 -6.67 2.84 -22.84
C PHE A 16 -6.38 2.71 -21.33
N VAL A 17 -5.22 2.18 -20.96
CA VAL A 17 -4.83 2.04 -19.54
C VAL A 17 -4.76 3.41 -18.86
N LEU A 18 -4.15 4.41 -19.49
CA LEU A 18 -4.04 5.76 -18.92
C LEU A 18 -5.41 6.40 -18.70
N TYR A 19 -6.32 6.35 -19.69
CA TYR A 19 -7.69 6.87 -19.54
C TYR A 19 -8.47 6.14 -18.44
N ARG A 20 -8.30 4.82 -18.31
CA ARG A 20 -8.93 4.03 -17.24
C ARG A 20 -8.43 4.40 -15.84
N VAL A 21 -7.15 4.68 -15.69
CA VAL A 21 -6.52 4.87 -14.38
C VAL A 21 -6.47 6.35 -13.98
N ARG A 22 -5.92 7.21 -14.85
CA ARG A 22 -5.69 8.61 -14.50
C ARG A 22 -6.93 9.49 -14.67
N CYS A 23 -7.74 9.20 -15.67
CA CYS A 23 -8.96 9.98 -15.95
C CYS A 23 -10.22 9.36 -15.34
N GLY A 24 -10.14 8.19 -14.71
CA GLY A 24 -11.28 7.53 -14.08
C GLY A 24 -12.40 7.12 -15.04
N MET A 25 -12.13 7.09 -16.35
CA MET A 25 -13.14 6.85 -17.38
C MET A 25 -13.67 5.41 -17.33
N ASN A 26 -14.94 5.22 -17.73
CA ASN A 26 -15.46 3.88 -17.92
C ASN A 26 -14.75 3.16 -19.09
N ARG A 27 -14.82 1.84 -19.11
CA ARG A 27 -14.07 1.02 -20.08
C ARG A 27 -14.36 1.35 -21.55
N THR A 28 -15.62 1.60 -21.88
CA THR A 28 -16.05 1.87 -23.24
C THR A 28 -15.56 3.25 -23.73
N GLU A 29 -15.64 4.23 -22.86
CA GLU A 29 -15.18 5.57 -23.16
C GLU A 29 -13.65 5.65 -23.27
N ALA A 30 -12.92 5.00 -22.37
CA ALA A 30 -11.48 4.87 -22.47
C ALA A 30 -11.04 4.20 -23.78
N ALA A 31 -11.73 3.15 -24.22
CA ALA A 31 -11.44 2.50 -25.50
C ALA A 31 -11.78 3.40 -26.71
N ARG A 32 -12.86 4.19 -26.62
CA ARG A 32 -13.22 5.15 -27.66
C ARG A 32 -12.14 6.23 -27.82
N LEU A 33 -11.70 6.82 -26.72
CA LEU A 33 -10.67 7.86 -26.72
C LEU A 33 -9.29 7.32 -27.09
N ALA A 34 -9.01 6.06 -26.78
CA ALA A 34 -7.79 5.38 -27.23
C ALA A 34 -7.78 5.06 -28.73
N GLY A 35 -8.87 5.35 -29.46
CA GLY A 35 -8.93 5.22 -30.91
C GLY A 35 -9.39 3.85 -31.43
N PHE A 36 -9.97 3.00 -30.58
CA PHE A 36 -10.49 1.70 -31.04
C PHE A 36 -11.77 1.83 -31.86
N LYS A 37 -11.81 1.17 -33.01
CA LYS A 37 -12.95 1.22 -33.94
C LYS A 37 -14.26 0.66 -33.35
N TRP A 38 -14.17 -0.34 -32.44
CA TRP A 38 -15.30 -1.00 -31.78
C TRP A 38 -15.14 -0.94 -30.25
N PRO A 39 -15.36 0.24 -29.63
CA PRO A 39 -14.99 0.47 -28.24
C PRO A 39 -15.59 -0.50 -27.24
N SER A 40 -16.89 -0.77 -27.32
CA SER A 40 -17.57 -1.65 -26.34
C SER A 40 -17.05 -3.07 -26.37
N ARG A 41 -16.86 -3.64 -27.58
CA ARG A 41 -16.35 -5.00 -27.74
C ARG A 41 -14.89 -5.11 -27.32
N VAL A 42 -14.07 -4.18 -27.79
CA VAL A 42 -12.63 -4.19 -27.52
C VAL A 42 -12.34 -3.92 -26.05
N ALA A 43 -13.05 -3.01 -25.40
CA ALA A 43 -12.94 -2.74 -23.98
C ALA A 43 -13.14 -3.99 -23.12
N TYR A 44 -14.16 -4.77 -23.43
CA TYR A 44 -14.41 -6.03 -22.76
C TYR A 44 -13.23 -7.02 -22.95
N GLN A 45 -12.74 -7.18 -24.18
CA GLN A 45 -11.60 -8.05 -24.48
C GLN A 45 -10.30 -7.60 -23.78
N LEU A 46 -10.06 -6.29 -23.73
CA LEU A 46 -8.89 -5.73 -23.04
C LEU A 46 -8.92 -6.02 -21.54
N GLU A 47 -10.08 -5.88 -20.89
CA GLU A 47 -10.22 -6.20 -19.47
C GLU A 47 -10.13 -7.71 -19.16
N GLN A 48 -10.37 -8.58 -20.12
CA GLN A 48 -10.12 -10.03 -19.99
C GLN A 48 -8.63 -10.40 -20.18
N SER A 49 -7.83 -9.50 -20.72
CA SER A 49 -6.41 -9.74 -20.93
C SER A 49 -5.61 -9.60 -19.61
N PRO A 50 -4.95 -10.68 -19.13
CA PRO A 50 -4.13 -10.60 -17.92
C PRO A 50 -3.04 -9.54 -18.01
N LYS A 51 -2.50 -9.32 -19.20
CA LYS A 51 -1.46 -8.33 -19.48
C LYS A 51 -1.95 -6.89 -19.30
N ILE A 52 -3.14 -6.58 -19.82
CA ILE A 52 -3.77 -5.27 -19.66
C ILE A 52 -4.15 -5.05 -18.20
N MET A 53 -4.71 -6.05 -17.53
CA MET A 53 -5.07 -5.96 -16.11
C MET A 53 -3.86 -5.79 -15.21
N ALA A 54 -2.73 -6.44 -15.51
CA ALA A 54 -1.48 -6.22 -14.79
C ALA A 54 -0.99 -4.78 -14.99
N ARG A 55 -1.06 -4.25 -16.22
CA ARG A 55 -0.66 -2.87 -16.49
C ARG A 55 -1.57 -1.85 -15.78
N ILE A 56 -2.88 -2.06 -15.77
CA ILE A 56 -3.84 -1.22 -15.02
C ILE A 56 -3.49 -1.22 -13.53
N ARG A 57 -3.22 -2.39 -12.93
CA ARG A 57 -2.81 -2.48 -11.53
C ARG A 57 -1.52 -1.71 -11.25
N ASN A 58 -0.51 -1.88 -12.09
CA ASN A 58 0.77 -1.20 -11.93
C ASN A 58 0.64 0.32 -12.04
N GLU A 59 -0.11 0.83 -13.03
CA GLU A 59 -0.36 2.27 -13.17
C GLU A 59 -1.19 2.82 -12.00
N ARG A 60 -2.16 2.07 -11.49
CA ARG A 60 -2.93 2.45 -10.30
C ARG A 60 -2.05 2.51 -9.06
N ASN A 61 -1.21 1.50 -8.84
CA ASN A 61 -0.28 1.51 -7.71
C ASN A 61 0.69 2.67 -7.79
N LYS A 62 1.20 2.98 -8.99
CA LYS A 62 2.05 4.14 -9.22
C LYS A 62 1.34 5.45 -8.86
N LEU A 63 0.09 5.63 -9.32
CA LEU A 63 -0.73 6.78 -8.98
C LEU A 63 -0.92 6.94 -7.47
N TYR A 64 -1.24 5.84 -6.76
CA TYR A 64 -1.40 5.85 -5.30
C TYR A 64 -0.12 6.21 -4.57
N GLN A 65 1.02 5.66 -5.00
CA GLN A 65 2.30 5.87 -4.32
C GLN A 65 2.91 7.25 -4.59
N THR A 66 2.56 7.89 -5.70
CA THR A 66 3.12 9.20 -6.05
C THR A 66 2.16 10.34 -5.75
N GLU A 67 1.10 10.46 -6.52
CA GLU A 67 0.22 11.62 -6.50
C GLU A 67 -0.75 11.59 -5.31
N LEU A 68 -1.47 10.46 -5.12
CA LEU A 68 -2.48 10.37 -4.08
C LEU A 68 -1.89 10.27 -2.67
N ALA A 69 -0.71 9.67 -2.51
CA ALA A 69 -0.04 9.63 -1.22
C ALA A 69 0.31 11.05 -0.74
N SER A 70 0.87 11.89 -1.62
CA SER A 70 1.21 13.27 -1.28
C SER A 70 -0.03 14.09 -0.93
N GLN A 71 -1.09 14.00 -1.74
CA GLN A 71 -2.37 14.68 -1.47
C GLN A 71 -3.02 14.22 -0.17
N SER A 72 -2.95 12.92 0.12
CA SER A 72 -3.49 12.36 1.38
C SER A 72 -2.76 12.89 2.60
N VAL A 73 -1.43 12.98 2.54
CA VAL A 73 -0.63 13.57 3.64
C VAL A 73 -0.97 15.04 3.83
N GLU A 74 -1.12 15.81 2.75
CA GLU A 74 -1.49 17.22 2.81
C GLU A 74 -2.89 17.38 3.44
N THR A 75 -3.89 16.63 2.97
CA THR A 75 -5.24 16.64 3.53
C THR A 75 -5.26 16.28 5.01
N LEU A 76 -4.49 15.25 5.43
CA LEU A 76 -4.39 14.89 6.86
C LEU A 76 -3.79 16.03 7.68
N LYS A 77 -2.76 16.69 7.20
CA LYS A 77 -2.15 17.86 7.87
C LYS A 77 -3.13 19.02 7.99
N ASP A 78 -3.88 19.32 6.92
CA ASP A 78 -4.89 20.37 6.91
C ASP A 78 -5.98 20.11 7.94
N VAL A 79 -6.56 18.91 7.94
CA VAL A 79 -7.60 18.53 8.92
C VAL A 79 -7.09 18.55 10.36
N MET A 80 -5.84 18.12 10.62
CA MET A 80 -5.26 18.17 11.96
C MET A 80 -5.02 19.59 12.44
N SER A 81 -4.69 20.51 11.54
CA SER A 81 -4.32 21.90 11.85
C SER A 81 -5.52 22.84 11.87
N ASP A 82 -6.66 22.44 11.30
CA ASP A 82 -7.86 23.28 11.23
C ASP A 82 -8.58 23.32 12.60
N PRO A 83 -8.61 24.49 13.29
CA PRO A 83 -9.30 24.63 14.57
C PRO A 83 -10.83 24.47 14.46
N GLU A 84 -11.39 24.76 13.26
CA GLU A 84 -12.84 24.64 13.00
C GLU A 84 -13.25 23.21 12.67
N ALA A 85 -12.31 22.33 12.34
CA ALA A 85 -12.61 20.94 12.09
C ALA A 85 -13.10 20.23 13.39
N PRO A 86 -14.13 19.39 13.30
CA PRO A 86 -14.61 18.62 14.45
C PRO A 86 -13.47 17.86 15.15
N ALA A 87 -13.44 17.86 16.48
CA ALA A 87 -12.40 17.18 17.26
C ALA A 87 -12.25 15.71 16.88
N SER A 88 -13.35 15.03 16.57
CA SER A 88 -13.34 13.64 16.09
C SER A 88 -12.62 13.48 14.76
N ALA A 89 -12.79 14.43 13.83
CA ALA A 89 -12.11 14.41 12.54
C ALA A 89 -10.59 14.61 12.72
N ARG A 90 -10.18 15.55 13.58
CA ARG A 90 -8.77 15.80 13.89
C ARG A 90 -8.09 14.57 14.53
N VAL A 91 -8.78 13.94 15.49
CA VAL A 91 -8.31 12.71 16.13
C VAL A 91 -8.20 11.56 15.13
N ALA A 92 -9.20 11.40 14.24
CA ALA A 92 -9.18 10.38 13.19
C ALA A 92 -8.03 10.61 12.20
N ALA A 93 -7.79 11.85 11.78
CA ALA A 93 -6.68 12.18 10.90
C ALA A 93 -5.32 11.92 11.57
N ALA A 94 -5.14 12.30 12.83
CA ALA A 94 -3.93 12.03 13.59
C ALA A 94 -3.68 10.53 13.75
N ARG A 95 -4.71 9.75 14.05
CA ARG A 95 -4.61 8.30 14.12
C ARG A 95 -4.20 7.70 12.78
N THR A 96 -4.82 8.10 11.68
CA THR A 96 -4.47 7.64 10.35
C THR A 96 -3.01 7.96 9.99
N ALA A 97 -2.55 9.17 10.34
CA ALA A 97 -1.16 9.55 10.13
C ALA A 97 -0.18 8.64 10.91
N LEU A 98 -0.47 8.32 12.16
CA LEU A 98 0.33 7.40 12.97
C LEU A 98 0.29 5.95 12.44
N GLU A 99 -0.85 5.51 11.93
CA GLU A 99 -0.99 4.20 11.27
C GLU A 99 -0.12 4.13 9.99
N LEU A 100 -0.12 5.19 9.18
CA LEU A 100 0.71 5.28 7.98
C LEU A 100 2.21 5.38 8.30
N ALA A 101 2.56 6.06 9.40
CA ALA A 101 3.93 6.10 9.90
C ALA A 101 4.41 4.74 10.44
N GLY A 102 3.50 3.85 10.77
CA GLY A 102 3.79 2.55 11.35
C GLY A 102 4.01 2.58 12.86
N ASP A 103 3.59 3.66 13.53
CA ASP A 103 3.73 3.79 14.99
C ASP A 103 2.61 3.04 15.73
N ILE A 104 1.44 2.95 15.12
CA ILE A 104 0.28 2.20 15.66
C ILE A 104 -0.36 1.31 14.59
N GLY A 105 -1.21 0.38 15.02
CA GLY A 105 -1.97 -0.50 14.13
C GLY A 105 -1.26 -1.80 13.76
N LYS A 106 -1.87 -2.55 12.83
CA LYS A 106 -1.38 -3.88 12.40
C LYS A 106 0.01 -3.85 11.74
N HIS A 107 0.40 -2.73 11.18
CA HIS A 107 1.68 -2.54 10.50
C HIS A 107 2.72 -1.82 11.38
N SER A 108 2.43 -1.65 12.67
CA SER A 108 3.39 -1.04 13.59
C SER A 108 4.67 -1.87 13.68
N GLN A 109 5.79 -1.19 13.93
CA GLN A 109 7.08 -1.86 14.08
C GLN A 109 7.07 -2.88 15.23
N ALA A 110 6.28 -2.61 16.28
CA ALA A 110 6.07 -3.54 17.38
C ALA A 110 5.42 -4.87 16.90
N ASN A 111 4.42 -4.80 16.00
CA ASN A 111 3.79 -5.99 15.41
C ASN A 111 4.69 -6.70 14.41
N ARG A 112 5.53 -5.97 13.63
CA ARG A 112 6.49 -6.60 12.71
C ARG A 112 7.48 -7.52 13.41
N ASN A 113 7.84 -7.21 14.66
CA ASN A 113 8.71 -8.06 15.45
C ASN A 113 7.99 -9.31 16.01
N GLN A 114 6.65 -9.25 16.15
CA GLN A 114 5.84 -10.40 16.56
C GLN A 114 5.50 -11.34 15.40
N ASP A 115 5.36 -10.78 14.17
CA ASP A 115 5.06 -11.54 12.94
C ASP A 115 6.31 -12.16 12.29
N ARG A 116 7.51 -11.98 12.85
CA ARG A 116 8.67 -12.77 12.44
C ARG A 116 8.35 -14.22 12.73
N ASN A 117 8.15 -14.97 11.66
CA ASN A 117 7.88 -16.40 11.77
C ASN A 117 9.09 -17.07 12.42
N LEU A 118 8.96 -17.48 13.67
CA LEU A 118 10.03 -18.15 14.45
C LEU A 118 10.61 -19.37 13.70
N ALA A 119 9.81 -19.97 12.81
CA ALA A 119 10.22 -21.08 11.96
C ALA A 119 11.21 -20.69 10.83
N GLU A 120 11.30 -19.40 10.50
CA GLU A 120 12.20 -18.86 9.47
C GLU A 120 13.49 -18.27 10.06
N MET A 121 13.60 -18.24 11.39
CA MET A 121 14.80 -17.75 12.08
C MET A 121 15.90 -18.79 12.08
N THR A 122 17.13 -18.33 11.86
CA THR A 122 18.32 -19.17 12.09
C THR A 122 18.48 -19.47 13.59
N PRO A 123 19.20 -20.52 13.97
CA PRO A 123 19.47 -20.84 15.39
C PRO A 123 20.11 -19.66 16.16
N GLU A 124 20.98 -18.89 15.50
CA GLU A 124 21.65 -17.72 16.07
C GLU A 124 20.68 -16.56 16.29
N GLU A 125 19.79 -16.30 15.33
CA GLU A 125 18.75 -15.29 15.46
C GLU A 125 17.74 -15.65 16.55
N LEU A 126 17.37 -16.93 16.64
CA LEU A 126 16.47 -17.42 17.67
C LEU A 126 17.08 -17.30 19.07
N ALA A 127 18.37 -17.62 19.22
CA ALA A 127 19.09 -17.45 20.48
C ALA A 127 19.17 -15.97 20.91
N ALA A 128 19.43 -15.06 19.97
CA ALA A 128 19.43 -13.61 20.23
C ALA A 128 18.05 -13.11 20.63
N PHE A 129 17.00 -13.61 19.99
CA PHE A 129 15.60 -13.27 20.28
C PHE A 129 15.19 -13.74 21.68
N ILE A 130 15.53 -14.98 22.05
CA ILE A 130 15.28 -15.54 23.39
C ILE A 130 16.03 -14.72 24.45
N GLY A 131 17.31 -14.43 24.24
CA GLY A 131 18.12 -13.64 25.16
C GLY A 131 17.58 -12.22 25.39
N HIS A 132 17.02 -11.59 24.35
CA HIS A 132 16.34 -10.30 24.48
C HIS A 132 15.11 -10.40 25.40
N TRP A 133 14.25 -11.38 25.18
CA TRP A 133 13.05 -11.60 26.01
C TRP A 133 13.36 -11.97 27.43
N GLU A 134 14.39 -12.76 27.69
CA GLU A 134 14.86 -13.09 29.03
C GLU A 134 15.38 -11.84 29.75
N GLY A 135 16.08 -10.94 29.04
CA GLY A 135 16.54 -9.65 29.57
C GLY A 135 15.38 -8.72 29.95
N GLU A 136 14.37 -8.61 29.09
CA GLU A 136 13.16 -7.82 29.37
C GLU A 136 12.37 -8.40 30.56
N ARG A 137 12.19 -9.71 30.59
CA ARG A 137 11.54 -10.41 31.72
C ARG A 137 12.27 -10.19 33.04
N ALA A 138 13.61 -10.21 33.04
CA ALA A 138 14.42 -9.96 34.21
C ALA A 138 14.29 -8.50 34.72
N LYS A 139 14.14 -7.53 33.81
CA LYS A 139 13.86 -6.13 34.17
C LYS A 139 12.50 -5.98 34.82
N MET A 140 11.45 -6.58 34.22
CA MET A 140 10.09 -6.56 34.76
C MET A 140 10.01 -7.25 36.15
N ALA A 141 10.75 -8.35 36.34
CA ALA A 141 10.79 -9.05 37.61
C ALA A 141 11.44 -8.23 38.74
N LYS A 142 12.40 -7.36 38.41
CA LYS A 142 13.00 -6.44 39.40
C LYS A 142 12.06 -5.33 39.88
N ASP A 143 11.16 -4.87 39.01
CA ASP A 143 10.19 -3.81 39.35
C ASP A 143 9.06 -4.30 40.28
N ILE A 144 8.89 -5.62 40.42
CA ILE A 144 7.79 -6.23 41.22
C ILE A 144 8.25 -6.64 42.62
N THR A 145 9.56 -6.70 42.91
CA THR A 145 10.07 -6.97 44.26
C THR A 145 10.10 -5.67 45.06
N PRO A 146 9.21 -5.49 46.06
CA PRO A 146 9.33 -4.34 46.98
C PRO A 146 10.65 -4.48 47.74
N ASP A 147 11.37 -3.38 47.83
CA ASP A 147 12.54 -3.28 48.69
C ASP A 147 12.16 -3.69 50.12
N ALA A 148 12.79 -4.76 50.62
CA ALA A 148 12.64 -5.21 51.97
C ALA A 148 13.49 -4.39 52.95
#